data_03d5016ed156dd0de3bfb1b1a06fdd02
#
_entry.id   03d5016ed156dd0de3bfb1b1a06fdd02
#
_cell.length_a   1.000
_cell.length_b   1.000
_cell.length_c   1.000
_cell.angle_alpha   90.00
_cell.angle_beta   90.00
_cell.angle_gamma   90.00
#
_symmetry.space_group_name_H-M   'P 1'
#
loop_
_entity.id
_entity.type
_entity.pdbx_description
1 polymer ?
#
loop_
_entity_poly.entity_id
_entity_poly.type
_entity_poly.pdbx_seq_one_letter_code
_entity_poly.pdbx_strand_id
1 'polypeptide(L)'
;CSESEKYSPKERLRARRAFFAQCTHIDYEIRLLIGTLRECGLLEDTILLFTCDHGEMLFRHNIVGKRCFYEESAKVPLILSGRPVEQYRGMKEKKLAQLGDIMPTLLEMCGLPIPNTVEGISLISEKEHPYLYGEIGEDEKAARMIRWKNYKLIYYPCGNKFQLFDLERDPDESHDYI
;
A
#
# COMPACT_ATOMS: atom_id res chain seq x y z
N CYS A 1 -15.85 -23.22 0.77
CA CYS A 1 -14.84 -23.37 1.84
C CYS A 1 -13.87 -22.23 1.71
N SER A 2 -13.63 -21.50 2.80
CA SER A 2 -12.63 -20.43 2.80
C SER A 2 -11.23 -21.06 2.61
N GLU A 3 -10.33 -20.37 1.90
CA GLU A 3 -8.98 -20.90 1.67
C GLU A 3 -8.24 -21.18 2.99
N SER A 4 -8.54 -20.40 4.03
CA SER A 4 -7.92 -20.55 5.34
C SER A 4 -8.30 -21.84 6.07
N GLU A 5 -9.46 -22.45 5.78
CA GLU A 5 -9.89 -23.72 6.40
C GLU A 5 -8.98 -24.90 6.02
N LYS A 6 -8.23 -24.76 4.92
CA LYS A 6 -7.23 -25.75 4.49
C LYS A 6 -6.02 -25.86 5.43
N TYR A 7 -5.85 -24.88 6.33
CA TYR A 7 -4.68 -24.76 7.21
C TYR A 7 -5.07 -24.84 8.68
N SER A 8 -4.38 -25.67 9.44
CA SER A 8 -4.52 -25.75 10.89
C SER A 8 -4.08 -24.46 11.58
N PRO A 9 -4.54 -24.19 12.80
CA PRO A 9 -4.08 -23.02 13.58
C PRO A 9 -2.56 -22.95 13.74
N LYS A 10 -1.89 -24.11 13.86
CA LYS A 10 -0.44 -24.20 13.97
C LYS A 10 0.27 -23.77 12.70
N GLU A 11 -0.24 -24.16 11.54
CA GLU A 11 0.30 -23.78 10.23
C GLU A 11 0.10 -22.26 9.99
N ARG A 12 -1.07 -21.71 10.31
CA ARG A 12 -1.33 -20.25 10.22
C ARG A 12 -0.36 -19.45 11.09
N LEU A 13 -0.14 -19.90 12.33
CA LEU A 13 0.82 -19.25 13.23
C LEU A 13 2.25 -19.32 12.67
N ARG A 14 2.64 -20.48 12.11
CA ARG A 14 3.97 -20.68 11.51
C ARG A 14 4.17 -19.77 10.31
N ALA A 15 3.18 -19.65 9.42
CA ALA A 15 3.24 -18.76 8.26
C ALA A 15 3.37 -17.28 8.68
N ARG A 16 2.58 -16.83 9.66
CA ARG A 16 2.71 -15.47 10.20
C ARG A 16 4.09 -15.19 10.78
N ARG A 17 4.64 -16.12 11.56
CA ARG A 17 6.01 -15.99 12.11
C ARG A 17 7.05 -15.92 11.01
N ALA A 18 6.94 -16.74 9.97
CA ALA A 18 7.85 -16.71 8.83
C ALA A 18 7.78 -15.38 8.09
N PHE A 19 6.57 -14.84 7.86
CA PHE A 19 6.38 -13.54 7.23
C PHE A 19 7.04 -12.41 8.04
N PHE A 20 6.82 -12.35 9.35
CA PHE A 20 7.45 -11.32 10.19
C PHE A 20 8.97 -11.48 10.28
N ALA A 21 9.49 -12.72 10.21
CA ALA A 21 10.93 -12.95 10.12
C ALA A 21 11.51 -12.40 8.81
N GLN A 22 10.79 -12.53 7.69
CA GLN A 22 11.18 -11.91 6.43
C GLN A 22 11.15 -10.38 6.50
N CYS A 23 10.15 -9.77 7.14
CA CYS A 23 10.13 -8.33 7.38
C CYS A 23 11.37 -7.87 8.17
N THR A 24 11.73 -8.60 9.23
CA THR A 24 12.94 -8.32 10.02
C THR A 24 14.20 -8.44 9.16
N HIS A 25 14.28 -9.44 8.29
CA HIS A 25 15.42 -9.60 7.38
C HIS A 25 15.54 -8.42 6.42
N ILE A 26 14.43 -8.00 5.80
CA ILE A 26 14.40 -6.82 4.91
C ILE A 26 14.85 -5.55 5.67
N ASP A 27 14.42 -5.36 6.92
CA ASP A 27 14.85 -4.23 7.75
C ASP A 27 16.38 -4.21 7.96
N TYR A 28 17.00 -5.38 8.15
CA TYR A 28 18.47 -5.50 8.19
C TYR A 28 19.13 -5.10 6.88
N GLU A 29 18.61 -5.52 5.74
CA GLU A 29 19.16 -5.17 4.43
C GLU A 29 19.05 -3.67 4.15
N ILE A 30 17.92 -3.05 4.50
CA ILE A 30 17.73 -1.60 4.40
C ILE A 30 18.74 -0.86 5.27
N ARG A 31 19.00 -1.35 6.49
CA ARG A 31 20.00 -0.78 7.39
C ARG A 31 21.40 -0.82 6.78
N LEU A 32 21.78 -1.92 6.12
CA LEU A 32 23.07 -2.04 5.43
C LEU A 32 23.16 -1.03 4.28
N LEU A 33 22.11 -0.92 3.46
CA LEU A 33 22.04 0.05 2.36
C LEU A 33 22.25 1.49 2.86
N ILE A 34 21.47 1.89 3.88
CA ILE A 34 21.58 3.24 4.47
C ILE A 34 22.97 3.46 5.09
N GLY A 35 23.53 2.45 5.74
CA GLY A 35 24.88 2.49 6.30
C GLY A 35 25.93 2.74 5.21
N THR A 36 25.88 2.00 4.12
CA THR A 36 26.78 2.15 2.98
C THR A 36 26.67 3.54 2.35
N LEU A 37 25.45 4.04 2.12
CA LEU A 37 25.26 5.40 1.60
C LEU A 37 25.89 6.46 2.52
N ARG A 38 25.77 6.29 3.82
CA ARG A 38 26.37 7.20 4.82
C ARG A 38 27.90 7.15 4.78
N GLU A 39 28.49 5.95 4.75
CA GLU A 39 29.94 5.74 4.71
C GLU A 39 30.54 6.29 3.41
N CYS A 40 29.81 6.20 2.30
CA CYS A 40 30.21 6.78 1.01
C CYS A 40 29.97 8.29 0.91
N GLY A 41 29.36 8.93 1.91
CA GLY A 41 29.01 10.36 1.87
C GLY A 41 27.88 10.70 0.90
N LEU A 42 27.09 9.71 0.47
CA LEU A 42 26.03 9.87 -0.54
C LEU A 42 24.64 10.05 0.07
N LEU A 43 24.46 9.79 1.37
CA LEU A 43 23.13 9.75 1.99
C LEU A 43 22.38 11.08 1.87
N GLU A 44 23.09 12.20 2.03
CA GLU A 44 22.49 13.55 1.97
C GLU A 44 22.02 13.93 0.55
N ASP A 45 22.59 13.32 -0.48
CA ASP A 45 22.25 13.57 -1.88
C ASP A 45 21.39 12.45 -2.50
N THR A 46 20.90 11.54 -1.65
CA THR A 46 20.07 10.40 -2.08
C THR A 46 18.62 10.55 -1.62
N ILE A 47 17.69 10.37 -2.54
CA ILE A 47 16.28 10.22 -2.23
C ILE A 47 16.02 8.74 -1.95
N LEU A 48 15.48 8.44 -0.77
CA LEU A 48 15.05 7.10 -0.39
C LEU A 48 13.54 7.01 -0.42
N LEU A 49 13.03 6.05 -1.17
CA LEU A 49 11.60 5.70 -1.19
C LEU A 49 11.45 4.23 -0.81
N PHE A 50 10.70 3.97 0.25
CA PHE A 50 10.35 2.63 0.66
C PHE A 50 8.84 2.40 0.47
N THR A 51 8.50 1.35 -0.26
CA THR A 51 7.12 0.91 -0.48
C THR A 51 7.07 -0.57 -0.86
N CYS A 52 5.87 -1.09 -1.08
CA CYS A 52 5.62 -2.44 -1.61
C CYS A 52 4.65 -2.34 -2.78
N ASP A 53 4.60 -3.37 -3.61
CA ASP A 53 3.64 -3.50 -4.71
C ASP A 53 2.23 -3.84 -4.21
N HIS A 54 2.12 -4.66 -3.18
CA HIS A 54 0.89 -5.07 -2.49
C HIS A 54 1.21 -5.59 -1.08
N GLY A 55 0.19 -5.74 -0.27
CA GLY A 55 0.28 -6.37 1.03
C GLY A 55 0.05 -7.88 1.01
N GLU A 56 -0.30 -8.47 2.15
CA GLU A 56 -0.53 -9.90 2.35
C GLU A 56 -1.62 -10.11 3.40
N MET A 57 -2.64 -10.90 3.07
CA MET A 57 -3.80 -11.13 3.94
C MET A 57 -3.47 -11.88 5.22
N LEU A 58 -2.46 -12.73 5.22
CA LEU A 58 -2.02 -13.51 6.40
C LEU A 58 -3.17 -14.17 7.19
N PHE A 59 -4.13 -14.71 6.47
CA PHE A 59 -5.36 -15.35 6.98
C PHE A 59 -6.42 -14.38 7.56
N ARG A 60 -6.26 -13.06 7.40
CA ARG A 60 -7.35 -12.10 7.70
C ARG A 60 -8.50 -12.35 6.71
N HIS A 61 -9.72 -12.10 7.15
CA HIS A 61 -10.94 -12.41 6.39
C HIS A 61 -10.99 -13.83 5.80
N ASN A 62 -10.25 -14.78 6.41
CA ASN A 62 -10.10 -16.15 5.92
C ASN A 62 -9.47 -16.25 4.51
N ILE A 63 -8.71 -15.25 4.08
CA ILE A 63 -8.02 -15.20 2.79
C ILE A 63 -6.52 -15.43 2.99
N VAL A 64 -5.91 -16.13 2.04
CA VAL A 64 -4.46 -16.35 1.94
C VAL A 64 -3.94 -15.64 0.70
N GLY A 65 -2.79 -14.98 0.84
CA GLY A 65 -2.18 -14.23 -0.26
C GLY A 65 -2.75 -12.82 -0.39
N LYS A 66 -3.12 -12.45 -1.58
CA LYS A 66 -3.50 -11.11 -2.04
C LYS A 66 -4.62 -11.20 -3.07
N ARG A 67 -4.81 -10.22 -3.92
CA ARG A 67 -5.84 -10.13 -4.98
C ARG A 67 -7.23 -9.84 -4.44
N CYS A 68 -7.30 -8.96 -3.45
CA CYS A 68 -8.52 -8.37 -2.94
C CYS A 68 -8.27 -6.92 -2.55
N PHE A 69 -9.32 -6.17 -2.23
CA PHE A 69 -9.22 -4.77 -1.86
C PHE A 69 -9.28 -4.51 -0.35
N TYR A 70 -9.18 -5.54 0.49
CA TYR A 70 -8.99 -5.34 1.93
C TYR A 70 -7.66 -4.64 2.23
N GLU A 71 -7.61 -3.86 3.31
CA GLU A 71 -6.44 -3.04 3.66
C GLU A 71 -5.16 -3.88 3.74
N GLU A 72 -5.22 -5.10 4.27
CA GLU A 72 -4.04 -5.99 4.36
C GLU A 72 -3.44 -6.32 2.99
N SER A 73 -4.24 -6.33 1.93
CA SER A 73 -3.77 -6.58 0.56
C SER A 73 -3.48 -5.29 -0.21
N ALA A 74 -4.30 -4.26 -0.05
CA ALA A 74 -4.28 -3.07 -0.90
C ALA A 74 -3.45 -1.91 -0.32
N LYS A 75 -3.36 -1.82 1.01
CA LYS A 75 -2.61 -0.76 1.69
C LYS A 75 -1.18 -1.19 1.92
N VAL A 76 -0.25 -0.38 1.43
CA VAL A 76 1.19 -0.61 1.57
C VAL A 76 1.85 0.57 2.30
N PRO A 77 3.00 0.36 2.95
CA PRO A 77 3.77 1.46 3.48
C PRO A 77 4.27 2.33 2.32
N LEU A 78 4.38 3.63 2.57
CA LEU A 78 5.02 4.58 1.69
C LEU A 78 5.81 5.57 2.53
N ILE A 79 7.13 5.50 2.45
CA ILE A 79 8.04 6.32 3.23
C ILE A 79 8.97 7.05 2.27
N LEU A 80 9.05 8.36 2.39
CA LEU A 80 9.95 9.22 1.65
C LEU A 80 10.99 9.84 2.58
N SER A 81 12.24 9.89 2.15
CA SER A 81 13.33 10.55 2.85
C SER A 81 14.29 11.18 1.84
N GLY A 82 14.97 12.25 2.23
CA GLY A 82 15.90 13.00 1.41
C GLY A 82 15.66 14.52 1.51
N ARG A 83 16.59 15.32 1.01
CA ARG A 83 16.51 16.79 1.08
C ARG A 83 15.20 17.41 0.61
N PRO A 84 14.59 16.97 -0.53
CA PRO A 84 13.36 17.59 -1.02
C PRO A 84 12.17 17.51 -0.06
N VAL A 85 12.20 16.54 0.87
CA VAL A 85 11.12 16.31 1.85
C VAL A 85 11.56 16.54 3.30
N GLU A 86 12.74 17.08 3.55
CA GLU A 86 13.27 17.34 4.91
C GLU A 86 12.34 18.18 5.76
N GLN A 87 11.66 19.16 5.17
CA GLN A 87 10.67 20.02 5.85
C GLN A 87 9.47 19.24 6.41
N TYR A 88 9.20 18.03 5.90
CA TYR A 88 8.11 17.14 6.33
C TYR A 88 8.57 16.04 7.28
N ARG A 89 9.80 16.12 7.76
CA ARG A 89 10.41 15.10 8.61
C ARG A 89 9.56 14.77 9.83
N GLY A 90 9.27 13.49 10.01
CA GLY A 90 8.44 12.99 11.11
C GLY A 90 6.94 13.21 10.93
N MET A 91 6.50 13.82 9.85
CA MET A 91 5.07 13.99 9.55
C MET A 91 4.48 12.69 9.01
N LYS A 92 3.18 12.51 9.27
CA LYS A 92 2.35 11.47 8.69
C LYS A 92 1.28 12.13 7.83
N GLU A 93 1.36 11.91 6.53
CA GLU A 93 0.37 12.43 5.59
C GLU A 93 -0.86 11.53 5.55
N LYS A 94 -2.04 12.12 5.42
CA LYS A 94 -3.32 11.40 5.33
C LYS A 94 -3.95 11.46 3.93
N LYS A 95 -3.27 12.10 2.97
CA LYS A 95 -3.72 12.14 1.58
C LYS A 95 -3.90 10.75 1.01
N LEU A 96 -4.89 10.60 0.14
CA LEU A 96 -5.02 9.40 -0.66
C LEU A 96 -3.84 9.31 -1.62
N ALA A 97 -3.18 8.15 -1.65
CA ALA A 97 -2.02 7.88 -2.48
C ALA A 97 -2.13 6.51 -3.14
N GLN A 98 -1.57 6.38 -4.33
CA GLN A 98 -1.49 5.14 -5.09
C GLN A 98 -0.10 4.94 -5.68
N LEU A 99 0.23 3.72 -6.09
CA LEU A 99 1.56 3.42 -6.64
C LEU A 99 1.88 4.22 -7.91
N GLY A 100 0.85 4.62 -8.67
CA GLY A 100 1.02 5.50 -9.83
C GLY A 100 1.58 6.89 -9.51
N ASP A 101 1.52 7.31 -8.23
CA ASP A 101 2.02 8.60 -7.77
C ASP A 101 3.54 8.61 -7.53
N ILE A 102 4.17 7.44 -7.48
CA ILE A 102 5.60 7.31 -7.17
C ILE A 102 6.44 8.00 -8.24
N MET A 103 6.18 7.70 -9.50
CA MET A 103 6.98 8.24 -10.61
C MET A 103 6.91 9.78 -10.70
N PRO A 104 5.72 10.44 -10.73
CA PRO A 104 5.66 11.89 -10.73
C PRO A 104 6.27 12.52 -9.47
N THR A 105 6.16 11.87 -8.30
CA THR A 105 6.79 12.34 -7.07
C THR A 105 8.31 12.35 -7.18
N LEU A 106 8.91 11.27 -7.66
CA LEU A 106 10.37 11.19 -7.83
C LEU A 106 10.87 12.19 -8.86
N LEU A 107 10.16 12.37 -9.97
CA LEU A 107 10.52 13.36 -10.99
C LEU A 107 10.52 14.77 -10.40
N GLU A 108 9.47 15.16 -9.67
CA GLU A 108 9.38 16.47 -9.03
C GLU A 108 10.47 16.66 -7.98
N MET A 109 10.74 15.64 -7.14
CA MET A 109 11.83 15.67 -6.15
C MET A 109 13.22 15.85 -6.79
N CYS A 110 13.39 15.37 -8.02
CA CYS A 110 14.62 15.54 -8.80
C CYS A 110 14.65 16.83 -9.64
N GLY A 111 13.60 17.66 -9.60
CA GLY A 111 13.48 18.86 -10.41
C GLY A 111 13.29 18.57 -11.90
N LEU A 112 12.78 17.38 -12.25
CA LEU A 112 12.54 16.96 -13.62
C LEU A 112 11.06 17.19 -14.00
N PRO A 113 10.77 17.50 -15.29
CA PRO A 113 9.40 17.69 -15.73
C PRO A 113 8.62 16.37 -15.69
N ILE A 114 7.36 16.45 -15.25
CA ILE A 114 6.43 15.34 -15.27
C ILE A 114 5.77 15.30 -16.66
N PRO A 115 5.86 14.17 -17.41
CA PRO A 115 5.22 14.04 -18.70
C PRO A 115 3.69 14.19 -18.62
N ASN A 116 3.08 14.82 -19.61
CA ASN A 116 1.62 15.04 -19.67
C ASN A 116 0.79 13.75 -19.77
N THR A 117 1.42 12.62 -20.09
CA THR A 117 0.79 11.29 -20.14
C THR A 117 0.69 10.61 -18.79
N VAL A 118 1.26 11.21 -17.74
CA VAL A 118 1.25 10.66 -16.38
C VAL A 118 -0.04 11.03 -15.69
N GLU A 119 -0.82 10.04 -15.27
CA GLU A 119 -2.09 10.21 -14.56
C GLU A 119 -1.90 10.33 -13.03
N GLY A 120 -0.76 9.86 -12.50
CA GLY A 120 -0.44 9.98 -11.07
C GLY A 120 -0.23 11.43 -10.63
N ILE A 121 -0.46 11.68 -9.36
CA ILE A 121 -0.28 12.99 -8.73
C ILE A 121 0.96 12.94 -7.84
N SER A 122 1.87 13.89 -7.99
CA SER A 122 3.02 13.97 -7.09
C SER A 122 2.57 14.22 -5.65
N LEU A 123 3.07 13.41 -4.72
CA LEU A 123 2.71 13.43 -3.31
C LEU A 123 3.22 14.67 -2.57
N ILE A 124 4.23 15.38 -3.13
CA ILE A 124 4.75 16.63 -2.58
C ILE A 124 4.06 17.86 -3.17
N SER A 125 3.16 17.69 -4.13
CA SER A 125 2.34 18.77 -4.68
C SER A 125 1.14 19.08 -3.77
N GLU A 126 0.51 20.24 -4.00
CA GLU A 126 -0.74 20.63 -3.31
C GLU A 126 -1.97 19.87 -3.83
N LYS A 127 -1.84 19.17 -4.95
CA LYS A 127 -2.94 18.41 -5.56
C LYS A 127 -3.21 17.13 -4.77
N GLU A 128 -4.47 16.71 -4.76
CA GLU A 128 -4.92 15.50 -4.08
C GLU A 128 -5.86 14.69 -4.98
N HIS A 129 -5.86 13.38 -4.80
CA HIS A 129 -6.86 12.53 -5.40
C HIS A 129 -8.21 12.74 -4.71
N PRO A 130 -9.28 13.07 -5.45
CA PRO A 130 -10.61 13.14 -4.86
C PRO A 130 -11.12 11.75 -4.41
N TYR A 131 -10.67 10.70 -5.07
CA TYR A 131 -10.88 9.29 -4.77
C TYR A 131 -9.79 8.45 -5.43
N LEU A 132 -9.63 7.21 -4.97
CA LEU A 132 -8.85 6.19 -5.68
C LEU A 132 -9.80 5.17 -6.27
N TYR A 133 -9.44 4.68 -7.46
CA TYR A 133 -10.12 3.59 -8.14
C TYR A 133 -9.16 2.44 -8.36
N GLY A 134 -9.65 1.21 -8.21
CA GLY A 134 -8.84 0.01 -8.44
C GLY A 134 -9.65 -1.09 -9.10
N GLU A 135 -8.97 -1.92 -9.88
CA GLU A 135 -9.51 -3.10 -10.55
C GLU A 135 -8.63 -4.31 -10.29
N ILE A 136 -9.26 -5.45 -10.04
CA ILE A 136 -8.59 -6.73 -9.88
C ILE A 136 -9.37 -7.80 -10.62
N GLY A 137 -8.65 -8.69 -11.30
CA GLY A 137 -9.20 -9.88 -11.93
C GLY A 137 -10.13 -9.60 -13.10
N GLU A 138 -10.58 -10.69 -13.68
CA GLU A 138 -11.48 -10.73 -14.82
C GLU A 138 -12.59 -11.74 -14.52
N ASP A 139 -13.68 -11.68 -15.29
CA ASP A 139 -14.83 -12.58 -15.19
C ASP A 139 -15.36 -12.76 -13.76
N GLU A 140 -15.46 -13.98 -13.30
CA GLU A 140 -16.00 -14.33 -11.98
C GLU A 140 -15.14 -13.85 -10.80
N LYS A 141 -13.85 -13.54 -11.05
CA LYS A 141 -12.89 -13.04 -10.05
C LYS A 141 -12.73 -11.53 -10.07
N ALA A 142 -13.49 -10.86 -10.93
CA ALA A 142 -13.43 -9.40 -11.03
C ALA A 142 -13.85 -8.74 -9.72
N ALA A 143 -13.11 -7.73 -9.32
CA ALA A 143 -13.52 -6.79 -8.27
C ALA A 143 -13.14 -5.37 -8.68
N ARG A 144 -13.92 -4.40 -8.25
CA ARG A 144 -13.72 -2.97 -8.46
C ARG A 144 -13.77 -2.28 -7.10
N MET A 145 -12.98 -1.25 -6.90
CA MET A 145 -12.93 -0.54 -5.63
C MET A 145 -12.91 0.97 -5.87
N ILE A 146 -13.66 1.68 -5.05
CA ILE A 146 -13.50 3.12 -4.87
C ILE A 146 -13.16 3.39 -3.40
N ARG A 147 -12.08 4.15 -3.18
CA ARG A 147 -11.67 4.70 -1.90
C ARG A 147 -11.92 6.20 -1.93
N TRP A 148 -12.79 6.70 -1.05
CA TRP A 148 -13.14 8.11 -0.94
C TRP A 148 -13.15 8.54 0.52
N LYS A 149 -12.29 9.46 0.88
CA LYS A 149 -12.08 9.84 2.30
C LYS A 149 -11.80 8.58 3.15
N ASN A 150 -12.65 8.35 4.15
CA ASN A 150 -12.56 7.18 5.04
C ASN A 150 -13.39 5.98 4.56
N TYR A 151 -14.12 6.13 3.45
CA TYR A 151 -14.99 5.07 2.95
C TYR A 151 -14.33 4.27 1.85
N LYS A 152 -14.58 2.96 1.84
CA LYS A 152 -14.18 2.03 0.78
C LYS A 152 -15.40 1.24 0.34
N LEU A 153 -15.73 1.35 -0.95
CA LEU A 153 -16.73 0.51 -1.60
C LEU A 153 -16.02 -0.51 -2.48
N ILE A 154 -16.35 -1.78 -2.31
CA ILE A 154 -15.89 -2.87 -3.17
C ILE A 154 -17.10 -3.46 -3.89
N TYR A 155 -16.99 -3.57 -5.21
CA TYR A 155 -18.02 -4.16 -6.07
C TYR A 155 -17.49 -5.44 -6.71
N TYR A 156 -18.27 -6.49 -6.60
CA TYR A 156 -18.01 -7.80 -7.22
C TYR A 156 -19.04 -8.00 -8.34
N PRO A 157 -18.68 -7.84 -9.63
CA PRO A 157 -19.59 -7.98 -10.76
C PRO A 157 -20.30 -9.35 -10.78
N CYS A 158 -19.54 -10.42 -10.49
CA CYS A 158 -20.14 -11.74 -10.32
C CYS A 158 -21.05 -11.77 -9.09
N GLY A 159 -22.34 -11.88 -9.35
CA GLY A 159 -23.37 -11.88 -8.31
C GLY A 159 -23.85 -10.50 -7.87
N ASN A 160 -23.37 -9.42 -8.53
CA ASN A 160 -23.78 -8.02 -8.25
C ASN A 160 -23.74 -7.68 -6.76
N LYS A 161 -22.61 -8.01 -6.10
CA LYS A 161 -22.42 -7.81 -4.66
C LYS A 161 -21.58 -6.57 -4.39
N PHE A 162 -21.90 -5.91 -3.29
CA PHE A 162 -21.17 -4.75 -2.80
C PHE A 162 -20.74 -4.99 -1.35
N GLN A 163 -19.68 -4.34 -0.95
CA GLN A 163 -19.26 -4.19 0.45
C GLN A 163 -18.87 -2.74 0.67
N LEU A 164 -19.31 -2.16 1.77
CA LEU A 164 -18.99 -0.79 2.17
C LEU A 164 -18.33 -0.79 3.54
N PHE A 165 -17.21 -0.12 3.67
CA PHE A 165 -16.45 0.00 4.92
C PHE A 165 -16.19 1.47 5.27
N ASP A 166 -16.26 1.78 6.57
CA ASP A 166 -15.79 3.04 7.17
C ASP A 166 -14.46 2.77 7.87
N LEU A 167 -13.37 3.05 7.20
CA LEU A 167 -12.01 2.72 7.68
C LEU A 167 -11.52 3.61 8.84
N GLU A 168 -12.27 4.62 9.23
CA GLU A 168 -12.00 5.39 10.44
C GLU A 168 -12.55 4.68 11.68
N ARG A 169 -13.76 4.11 11.56
CA ARG A 169 -14.44 3.40 12.65
C ARG A 169 -14.11 1.92 12.70
N ASP A 170 -13.87 1.33 11.54
CA ASP A 170 -13.58 -0.09 11.36
C ASP A 170 -12.36 -0.28 10.44
N PRO A 171 -11.15 0.03 10.93
CA PRO A 171 -9.91 -0.13 10.14
C PRO A 171 -9.59 -1.59 9.78
N ASP A 172 -10.24 -2.53 10.43
CA ASP A 172 -10.10 -3.97 10.21
C ASP A 172 -11.10 -4.52 9.18
N GLU A 173 -12.01 -3.68 8.65
CA GLU A 173 -13.03 -4.05 7.65
C GLU A 173 -13.85 -5.28 8.07
N SER A 174 -14.17 -5.36 9.34
CA SER A 174 -14.88 -6.49 9.95
C SER A 174 -16.40 -6.36 9.86
N HIS A 175 -16.91 -5.16 9.58
CA HIS A 175 -18.31 -4.83 9.48
C HIS A 175 -18.66 -4.24 8.13
N ASP A 176 -19.48 -4.96 7.35
CA ASP A 176 -20.03 -4.47 6.09
C ASP A 176 -21.28 -3.62 6.36
N TYR A 177 -21.31 -2.39 5.84
CA TYR A 177 -22.39 -1.43 6.05
C TYR A 177 -23.49 -1.48 4.98
N ILE A 178 -23.45 -2.44 4.04
CA ILE A 178 -24.51 -2.69 3.05
C ILE A 178 -25.47 -3.77 3.53
#